data_dbb0fc39bfe94e520fface3897871b0f
#
_entry.id   dbb0fc39bfe94e520fface3897871b0f
#
_cell.length_a   1.000
_cell.length_b   1.000
_cell.length_c   1.000
_cell.angle_alpha   90.00
_cell.angle_beta   90.00
_cell.angle_gamma   90.00
#
_symmetry.space_group_name_H-M   'P 1'
#
loop_
_entity.id
_entity.type
_entity.pdbx_description
1 polymer ?
#
loop_
_entity_poly.entity_id
_entity_poly.type
_entity_poly.pdbx_seq_one_letter_code
_entity_poly.pdbx_strand_id
1 'polypeptide(L)'
;MSKKPNQLKTISDLTVKQRAFVDILVKNWGKISKVDAAKEAGYESKQKYGPKDIASRLLNQDLNPHVVRYFEKRYQQELEKKEKDRLAKFNRFEHLSKKAEEKGQLGHAINAEFRSGQMAGMFVDKKEVTHVGLEGMSRVQLEKRLEELESKIGEAKDIIDVTPEKTD
;
A
#
# COMPACT_ATOMS: atom_id res chain seq x y z
N MET A 1 -3.80 25.57 -42.44
CA MET A 1 -4.35 25.64 -41.07
C MET A 1 -3.19 25.79 -40.09
N SER A 2 -3.00 26.94 -39.52
CA SER A 2 -1.91 27.28 -38.61
C SER A 2 -2.07 26.51 -37.30
N LYS A 3 -1.07 25.68 -36.93
CA LYS A 3 -1.02 25.04 -35.60
C LYS A 3 -0.89 26.13 -34.57
N LYS A 4 -1.89 26.29 -33.71
CA LYS A 4 -1.82 27.20 -32.55
C LYS A 4 -0.60 26.83 -31.72
N PRO A 5 0.17 27.84 -31.24
CA PRO A 5 1.32 27.55 -30.36
C PRO A 5 0.86 26.78 -29.15
N ASN A 6 1.73 25.92 -28.65
CA ASN A 6 1.52 24.97 -27.55
C ASN A 6 1.08 25.72 -26.30
N GLN A 7 -0.23 26.03 -26.18
CA GLN A 7 -0.77 26.57 -24.93
C GLN A 7 -0.62 25.50 -23.87
N LEU A 8 0.10 25.83 -22.81
CA LEU A 8 0.25 24.98 -21.63
C LEU A 8 -1.15 24.61 -21.11
N LYS A 9 -1.53 23.35 -21.27
CA LYS A 9 -2.81 22.86 -20.78
C LYS A 9 -2.90 23.06 -19.27
N THR A 10 -4.03 23.59 -18.84
CA THR A 10 -4.34 23.83 -17.43
C THR A 10 -5.21 22.70 -16.86
N ILE A 11 -5.46 22.72 -15.55
CA ILE A 11 -6.35 21.73 -14.90
C ILE A 11 -7.79 21.83 -15.45
N SER A 12 -8.21 22.99 -15.97
CA SER A 12 -9.53 23.14 -16.61
C SER A 12 -9.65 22.38 -17.93
N ASP A 13 -8.54 22.13 -18.61
CA ASP A 13 -8.51 21.46 -19.91
C ASP A 13 -8.52 19.91 -19.80
N LEU A 14 -8.67 19.38 -18.58
CA LEU A 14 -8.78 17.96 -18.35
C LEU A 14 -10.07 17.39 -18.98
N THR A 15 -9.91 16.31 -19.74
CA THR A 15 -11.06 15.54 -20.22
C THR A 15 -11.78 14.82 -19.08
N VAL A 16 -13.03 14.48 -19.29
CA VAL A 16 -13.82 13.71 -18.31
C VAL A 16 -13.12 12.40 -17.91
N LYS A 17 -12.57 11.68 -18.89
CA LYS A 17 -11.83 10.42 -18.61
C LYS A 17 -10.54 10.65 -17.82
N GLN A 18 -9.82 11.76 -18.08
CA GLN A 18 -8.60 12.09 -17.32
C GLN A 18 -8.93 12.41 -15.87
N ARG A 19 -10.01 13.16 -15.63
CA ARG A 19 -10.49 13.45 -14.26
C ARG A 19 -10.90 12.17 -13.56
N ALA A 20 -11.75 11.35 -14.19
CA ALA A 20 -12.20 10.08 -13.64
C ALA A 20 -11.02 9.17 -13.28
N PHE A 21 -10.03 9.05 -14.15
CA PHE A 21 -8.81 8.27 -13.89
C PHE A 21 -8.09 8.72 -12.62
N VAL A 22 -7.85 10.02 -12.47
CA VAL A 22 -7.18 10.59 -11.31
C VAL A 22 -8.02 10.40 -10.04
N ASP A 23 -9.32 10.67 -10.09
CA ASP A 23 -10.20 10.57 -8.93
C ASP A 23 -10.33 9.12 -8.44
N ILE A 24 -10.44 8.15 -9.35
CA ILE A 24 -10.47 6.72 -9.03
C ILE A 24 -9.14 6.30 -8.40
N LEU A 25 -8.01 6.67 -9.00
CA LEU A 25 -6.68 6.32 -8.54
C LEU A 25 -6.40 6.89 -7.14
N VAL A 26 -6.73 8.15 -6.90
CA VAL A 26 -6.51 8.82 -5.61
C VAL A 26 -7.40 8.26 -4.51
N LYS A 27 -8.70 8.07 -4.80
CA LYS A 27 -9.67 7.53 -3.85
C LYS A 27 -9.29 6.13 -3.37
N ASN A 28 -8.77 5.31 -4.29
CA ASN A 28 -8.39 3.92 -4.04
C ASN A 28 -6.86 3.75 -3.95
N TRP A 29 -6.13 4.78 -3.53
CA TRP A 29 -4.67 4.74 -3.47
C TRP A 29 -4.14 3.58 -2.62
N GLY A 30 -3.24 2.79 -3.22
CA GLY A 30 -2.70 1.57 -2.60
C GLY A 30 -3.60 0.33 -2.70
N LYS A 31 -4.85 0.46 -3.19
CA LYS A 31 -5.79 -0.66 -3.36
C LYS A 31 -6.05 -1.03 -4.81
N ILE A 32 -5.84 -0.10 -5.73
CA ILE A 32 -6.06 -0.28 -7.17
C ILE A 32 -4.76 -0.04 -7.94
N SER A 33 -4.56 -0.79 -9.01
CA SER A 33 -3.45 -0.54 -9.93
C SER A 33 -3.76 0.65 -10.85
N LYS A 34 -2.71 1.32 -11.35
CA LYS A 34 -2.85 2.40 -12.35
C LYS A 34 -3.58 1.92 -13.60
N VAL A 35 -3.40 0.66 -13.98
CA VAL A 35 -4.02 0.04 -15.14
C VAL A 35 -5.51 -0.15 -14.94
N ASP A 36 -5.91 -0.64 -13.76
CA ASP A 36 -7.32 -0.87 -13.45
C ASP A 36 -8.06 0.45 -13.27
N ALA A 37 -7.42 1.45 -12.65
CA ALA A 37 -7.97 2.80 -12.61
C ALA A 37 -8.21 3.39 -14.02
N ALA A 38 -7.32 3.10 -14.99
CA ALA A 38 -7.53 3.52 -16.37
C ALA A 38 -8.70 2.78 -17.03
N LYS A 39 -8.86 1.47 -16.78
CA LYS A 39 -10.00 0.71 -17.28
C LYS A 39 -11.33 1.23 -16.71
N GLU A 40 -11.39 1.45 -15.38
CA GLU A 40 -12.58 2.02 -14.73
C GLU A 40 -12.91 3.43 -15.23
N ALA A 41 -11.91 4.21 -15.61
CA ALA A 41 -12.10 5.53 -16.23
C ALA A 41 -12.57 5.46 -17.69
N GLY A 42 -12.78 4.27 -18.23
CA GLY A 42 -13.29 4.03 -19.58
C GLY A 42 -12.22 4.06 -20.67
N TYR A 43 -10.96 3.77 -20.33
CA TYR A 43 -9.91 3.56 -21.35
C TYR A 43 -9.88 2.08 -21.75
N GLU A 44 -10.44 1.77 -22.91
CA GLU A 44 -10.55 0.41 -23.44
C GLU A 44 -9.33 0.00 -24.26
N SER A 45 -9.09 -1.32 -24.35
CA SER A 45 -7.95 -1.90 -25.09
C SER A 45 -8.05 -1.81 -26.62
N LYS A 46 -9.20 -1.38 -27.17
CA LYS A 46 -9.40 -1.22 -28.63
C LYS A 46 -8.76 0.02 -29.23
N GLN A 47 -8.18 0.88 -28.40
CA GLN A 47 -7.48 2.08 -28.86
C GLN A 47 -6.02 1.73 -29.23
N LYS A 48 -5.36 2.59 -30.02
CA LYS A 48 -3.94 2.47 -30.42
C LYS A 48 -2.99 2.16 -29.24
N TYR A 49 -3.38 2.61 -28.05
CA TYR A 49 -2.65 2.35 -26.79
C TYR A 49 -3.60 1.68 -25.80
N GLY A 50 -3.17 0.55 -25.23
CA GLY A 50 -3.91 -0.15 -24.18
C GLY A 50 -3.94 0.62 -22.85
N PRO A 51 -4.80 0.19 -21.90
CA PRO A 51 -4.91 0.85 -20.58
C PRO A 51 -3.60 1.00 -19.83
N LYS A 52 -2.66 0.06 -19.99
CA LYS A 52 -1.31 0.11 -19.42
C LYS A 52 -0.50 1.29 -19.93
N ASP A 53 -0.46 1.44 -21.26
CA ASP A 53 0.29 2.52 -21.90
C ASP A 53 -0.34 3.89 -21.60
N ILE A 54 -1.68 3.94 -21.61
CA ILE A 54 -2.43 5.15 -21.30
C ILE A 54 -2.19 5.58 -19.85
N ALA A 55 -2.25 4.67 -18.88
CA ALA A 55 -1.99 4.96 -17.48
C ALA A 55 -0.58 5.54 -17.26
N SER A 56 0.43 4.95 -17.91
CA SER A 56 1.81 5.44 -17.85
C SER A 56 1.95 6.82 -18.49
N ARG A 57 1.32 7.05 -19.65
CA ARG A 57 1.36 8.34 -20.36
C ARG A 57 0.61 9.46 -19.60
N LEU A 58 -0.51 9.15 -18.96
CA LEU A 58 -1.30 10.13 -18.18
C LEU A 58 -0.53 10.65 -16.98
N LEU A 59 0.28 9.81 -16.33
CA LEU A 59 1.10 10.17 -15.17
C LEU A 59 2.52 10.62 -15.55
N ASN A 60 2.80 10.76 -16.85
CA ASN A 60 4.06 11.32 -17.31
C ASN A 60 3.98 12.84 -17.33
N GLN A 61 4.88 13.50 -16.59
CA GLN A 61 4.91 14.96 -16.43
C GLN A 61 5.22 15.68 -17.73
N ASP A 62 6.05 15.10 -18.59
CA ASP A 62 6.43 15.72 -19.88
C ASP A 62 5.28 15.68 -20.89
N LEU A 63 4.48 14.58 -20.86
CA LEU A 63 3.40 14.38 -21.81
C LEU A 63 2.08 15.02 -21.36
N ASN A 64 1.79 14.97 -20.06
CA ASN A 64 0.51 15.41 -19.48
C ASN A 64 0.69 16.18 -18.16
N PRO A 65 1.41 17.28 -18.15
CA PRO A 65 1.70 18.03 -16.92
C PRO A 65 0.43 18.49 -16.18
N HIS A 66 -0.64 18.78 -16.91
CA HIS A 66 -1.93 19.19 -16.34
C HIS A 66 -2.63 18.05 -15.58
N VAL A 67 -2.48 16.79 -16.03
CA VAL A 67 -3.02 15.61 -15.34
C VAL A 67 -2.23 15.33 -14.06
N VAL A 68 -0.90 15.44 -14.13
CA VAL A 68 -0.03 15.23 -12.97
C VAL A 68 -0.30 16.28 -11.90
N ARG A 69 -0.40 17.57 -12.25
CA ARG A 69 -0.78 18.64 -11.31
C ARG A 69 -2.14 18.39 -10.67
N TYR A 70 -3.12 17.89 -11.43
CA TYR A 70 -4.42 17.55 -10.88
C TYR A 70 -4.33 16.36 -9.92
N PHE A 71 -3.55 15.34 -10.27
CA PHE A 71 -3.28 14.20 -9.40
C PHE A 71 -2.65 14.64 -8.07
N GLU A 72 -1.59 15.44 -8.11
CA GLU A 72 -0.93 15.98 -6.92
C GLU A 72 -1.90 16.74 -6.02
N LYS A 73 -2.69 17.67 -6.63
CA LYS A 73 -3.71 18.42 -5.89
C LYS A 73 -4.74 17.52 -5.22
N ARG A 74 -5.28 16.53 -5.95
CA ARG A 74 -6.28 15.60 -5.40
C ARG A 74 -5.69 14.69 -4.34
N TYR A 75 -4.45 14.25 -4.53
CA TYR A 75 -3.75 13.42 -3.56
C TYR A 75 -3.52 14.16 -2.24
N GLN A 76 -3.07 15.40 -2.29
CA GLN A 76 -2.93 16.25 -1.10
C GLN A 76 -4.26 16.48 -0.39
N GLN A 77 -5.32 16.79 -1.12
CA GLN A 77 -6.66 16.93 -0.54
C GLN A 77 -7.14 15.67 0.18
N GLU A 78 -6.85 14.48 -0.38
CA GLU A 78 -7.23 13.22 0.26
C GLU A 78 -6.38 12.90 1.49
N LEU A 79 -5.08 13.27 1.48
CA LEU A 79 -4.22 13.18 2.66
C LEU A 79 -4.72 14.08 3.79
N GLU A 80 -5.02 15.36 3.49
CA GLU A 80 -5.57 16.30 4.47
C GLU A 80 -6.89 15.81 5.07
N LYS A 81 -7.75 15.23 4.23
CA LYS A 81 -9.02 14.65 4.70
C LYS A 81 -8.78 13.50 5.66
N LYS A 82 -7.89 12.56 5.31
CA LYS A 82 -7.53 11.43 6.19
C LYS A 82 -6.92 11.90 7.51
N GLU A 83 -6.11 12.94 7.48
CA GLU A 83 -5.54 13.51 8.70
C GLU A 83 -6.60 14.15 9.59
N LYS A 84 -7.54 14.90 9.03
CA LYS A 84 -8.69 15.44 9.76
C LYS A 84 -9.55 14.33 10.37
N ASP A 85 -9.81 13.26 9.62
CA ASP A 85 -10.56 12.10 10.11
C ASP A 85 -9.81 11.39 11.26
N ARG A 86 -8.47 11.30 11.18
CA ARG A 86 -7.63 10.76 12.24
C ARG A 86 -7.72 11.60 13.50
N LEU A 87 -7.58 12.91 13.37
CA LEU A 87 -7.69 13.86 14.49
C LEU A 87 -9.08 13.82 15.13
N ALA A 88 -10.14 13.76 14.33
CA ALA A 88 -11.50 13.66 14.85
C ALA A 88 -11.72 12.38 15.67
N LYS A 89 -11.16 11.25 15.23
CA LYS A 89 -11.20 9.99 16.01
C LYS A 89 -10.39 10.08 17.28
N PHE A 90 -9.21 10.69 17.25
CA PHE A 90 -8.38 10.94 18.42
C PHE A 90 -9.16 11.74 19.47
N ASN A 91 -9.69 12.89 19.11
CA ASN A 91 -10.50 13.74 20.00
C ASN A 91 -11.72 13.00 20.56
N ARG A 92 -12.30 12.08 19.77
CA ARG A 92 -13.43 11.25 20.25
C ARG A 92 -12.99 10.29 21.35
N PHE A 93 -11.82 9.66 21.25
CA PHE A 93 -11.31 8.78 22.30
C PHE A 93 -11.01 9.56 23.59
N GLU A 94 -10.41 10.75 23.50
CA GLU A 94 -10.20 11.62 24.67
C GLU A 94 -11.53 12.00 25.35
N HIS A 95 -12.55 12.34 24.54
CA HIS A 95 -13.87 12.63 25.11
C HIS A 95 -14.49 11.40 25.79
N LEU A 96 -14.33 10.22 25.21
CA LEU A 96 -14.83 8.97 25.80
C LEU A 96 -14.09 8.62 27.08
N SER A 97 -12.77 8.87 27.16
CA SER A 97 -11.97 8.70 28.37
C SER A 97 -12.50 9.57 29.50
N LYS A 98 -12.63 10.87 29.30
CA LYS A 98 -13.17 11.82 30.30
C LYS A 98 -14.56 11.42 30.78
N LYS A 99 -15.44 11.04 29.85
CA LYS A 99 -16.80 10.60 30.18
C LYS A 99 -16.83 9.30 31.00
N ALA A 100 -15.88 8.40 30.77
CA ALA A 100 -15.73 7.17 31.55
C ALA A 100 -15.19 7.46 32.95
N GLU A 101 -14.25 8.36 33.10
CA GLU A 101 -13.73 8.84 34.39
C GLU A 101 -14.84 9.46 35.24
N GLU A 102 -15.64 10.38 34.67
CA GLU A 102 -16.79 11.01 35.33
C GLU A 102 -17.81 9.98 35.89
N LYS A 103 -17.89 8.81 35.24
CA LYS A 103 -18.75 7.69 35.66
C LYS A 103 -18.07 6.69 36.58
N GLY A 104 -16.81 6.92 36.98
CA GLY A 104 -16.02 6.00 37.77
C GLY A 104 -15.60 4.72 37.06
N GLN A 105 -15.75 4.68 35.73
CA GLN A 105 -15.44 3.52 34.89
C GLN A 105 -13.95 3.54 34.44
N LEU A 106 -13.03 3.47 35.39
CA LEU A 106 -11.59 3.65 35.17
C LEU A 106 -11.02 2.69 34.11
N GLY A 107 -11.48 1.43 34.07
CA GLY A 107 -11.03 0.47 33.06
C GLY A 107 -11.36 0.89 31.62
N HIS A 108 -12.53 1.50 31.41
CA HIS A 108 -12.91 2.03 30.09
C HIS A 108 -12.16 3.31 29.75
N ALA A 109 -11.89 4.17 30.73
CA ALA A 109 -11.08 5.37 30.57
C ALA A 109 -9.65 5.00 30.12
N ILE A 110 -8.97 4.09 30.84
CA ILE A 110 -7.63 3.59 30.48
C ILE A 110 -7.61 2.99 29.07
N ASN A 111 -8.64 2.21 28.72
CA ASN A 111 -8.70 1.61 27.37
C ASN A 111 -8.87 2.69 26.26
N ALA A 112 -9.67 3.73 26.52
CA ALA A 112 -9.83 4.84 25.59
C ALA A 112 -8.53 5.63 25.42
N GLU A 113 -7.81 5.92 26.49
CA GLU A 113 -6.48 6.55 26.48
C GLU A 113 -5.46 5.71 25.73
N PHE A 114 -5.41 4.41 25.99
CA PHE A 114 -4.50 3.50 25.28
C PHE A 114 -4.74 3.52 23.77
N ARG A 115 -6.01 3.48 23.34
CA ARG A 115 -6.36 3.55 21.91
C ARG A 115 -6.07 4.91 21.30
N SER A 116 -6.26 5.98 22.06
CA SER A 116 -5.85 7.32 21.64
C SER A 116 -4.34 7.39 21.39
N GLY A 117 -3.55 6.88 22.33
CA GLY A 117 -2.09 6.80 22.21
C GLY A 117 -1.61 5.94 21.04
N GLN A 118 -2.28 4.80 20.77
CA GLN A 118 -2.02 3.99 19.57
C GLN A 118 -2.26 4.77 18.28
N MET A 119 -3.35 5.54 18.20
CA MET A 119 -3.64 6.39 17.04
C MET A 119 -2.66 7.53 16.86
N ALA A 120 -2.14 8.06 17.97
CA ALA A 120 -1.08 9.08 17.97
C ALA A 120 0.31 8.52 17.61
N GLY A 121 0.44 7.19 17.53
CA GLY A 121 1.74 6.53 17.29
C GLY A 121 2.69 6.54 18.49
N MET A 122 2.17 6.82 19.70
CA MET A 122 2.97 6.83 20.94
C MET A 122 3.37 5.41 21.36
N PHE A 123 2.56 4.42 21.03
CA PHE A 123 2.83 3.00 21.28
C PHE A 123 3.21 2.33 19.97
N VAL A 124 4.48 2.25 19.69
CA VAL A 124 5.02 1.45 18.59
C VAL A 124 5.39 0.10 19.17
N ASP A 125 4.62 -0.94 18.85
CA ASP A 125 5.07 -2.32 19.02
C ASP A 125 6.28 -2.53 18.13
N LYS A 126 7.46 -2.30 18.67
CA LYS A 126 8.72 -2.67 18.01
C LYS A 126 8.84 -4.19 18.08
N LYS A 127 8.14 -4.87 17.20
CA LYS A 127 8.54 -6.23 16.81
C LYS A 127 9.74 -6.06 15.87
N GLU A 128 10.90 -6.04 16.47
CA GLU A 128 12.15 -6.18 15.73
C GLU A 128 12.20 -7.63 15.24
N VAL A 129 11.60 -7.88 14.08
CA VAL A 129 11.81 -9.13 13.34
C VAL A 129 13.21 -8.97 12.73
N THR A 130 14.22 -9.31 13.50
CA THR A 130 15.55 -9.53 12.97
C THR A 130 15.43 -10.73 12.02
N HIS A 131 15.18 -10.44 10.75
CA HIS A 131 15.53 -11.38 9.71
C HIS A 131 17.06 -11.47 9.71
N VAL A 132 17.59 -12.32 10.57
CA VAL A 132 18.98 -12.70 10.47
C VAL A 132 19.07 -13.56 9.19
N GLY A 133 19.22 -12.87 8.06
CA GLY A 133 19.62 -13.53 6.83
C GLY A 133 20.95 -14.24 7.09
N LEU A 134 21.28 -15.22 6.27
CA LEU A 134 22.55 -15.97 6.36
C LEU A 134 23.77 -15.05 6.50
N GLU A 135 23.69 -13.83 5.96
CA GLU A 135 24.71 -12.77 6.02
C GLU A 135 24.95 -12.20 7.44
N GLY A 136 23.97 -12.31 8.34
CA GLY A 136 24.08 -11.82 9.73
C GLY A 136 24.41 -12.92 10.76
N MET A 137 24.54 -14.18 10.32
CA MET A 137 24.85 -15.29 11.20
C MET A 137 26.36 -15.41 11.43
N SER A 138 26.75 -15.70 12.69
CA SER A 138 28.13 -16.05 12.99
C SER A 138 28.48 -17.41 12.36
N ARG A 139 29.77 -17.66 12.12
CA ARG A 139 30.25 -18.93 11.56
C ARG A 139 29.69 -20.16 12.30
N VAL A 140 29.67 -20.12 13.63
CA VAL A 140 29.17 -21.20 14.48
C VAL A 140 27.65 -21.45 14.26
N GLN A 141 26.87 -20.37 14.07
CA GLN A 141 25.44 -20.48 13.79
C GLN A 141 25.17 -21.02 12.39
N LEU A 142 26.00 -20.67 11.41
CA LEU A 142 25.92 -21.21 10.06
C LEU A 142 26.27 -22.70 10.01
N GLU A 143 27.33 -23.12 10.71
CA GLU A 143 27.71 -24.53 10.83
C GLU A 143 26.61 -25.37 11.48
N LYS A 144 26.02 -24.89 12.57
CA LYS A 144 24.88 -25.56 13.23
C LYS A 144 23.65 -25.65 12.30
N ARG A 145 23.39 -24.60 11.53
CA ARG A 145 22.26 -24.59 10.60
C ARG A 145 22.47 -25.54 9.44
N LEU A 146 23.71 -25.67 8.99
CA LEU A 146 24.11 -26.62 7.94
C LEU A 146 23.92 -28.04 8.42
N GLU A 147 24.37 -28.38 9.62
CA GLU A 147 24.20 -29.70 10.24
C GLU A 147 22.70 -30.07 10.41
N GLU A 148 21.84 -29.11 10.83
CA GLU A 148 20.39 -29.32 10.92
C GLU A 148 19.75 -29.59 9.53
N LEU A 149 20.24 -28.96 8.49
CA LEU A 149 19.74 -29.14 7.13
C LEU A 149 20.22 -30.50 6.54
N GLU A 150 21.48 -30.86 6.78
CA GLU A 150 22.04 -32.13 6.35
C GLU A 150 21.32 -33.33 7.02
N SER A 151 21.01 -33.21 8.34
CA SER A 151 20.22 -34.22 9.05
C SER A 151 18.84 -34.37 8.42
N LYS A 152 18.14 -33.26 8.12
CA LYS A 152 16.82 -33.32 7.47
C LYS A 152 16.86 -33.88 6.05
N ILE A 153 17.93 -33.64 5.32
CA ILE A 153 18.13 -34.23 3.97
C ILE A 153 18.43 -35.71 4.07
N GLY A 154 19.19 -36.15 5.11
CA GLY A 154 19.42 -37.56 5.40
C GLY A 154 18.10 -38.30 5.67
N GLU A 155 17.29 -37.78 6.57
CA GLU A 155 15.96 -38.34 6.88
C GLU A 155 15.01 -38.34 5.65
N ALA A 156 15.09 -37.35 4.77
CA ALA A 156 14.28 -37.30 3.56
C ALA A 156 14.73 -38.30 2.48
N LYS A 157 16.01 -38.66 2.42
CA LYS A 157 16.50 -39.69 1.48
C LYS A 157 16.02 -41.09 1.81
N ASP A 158 15.78 -41.40 3.08
CA ASP A 158 15.24 -42.69 3.50
C ASP A 158 13.73 -42.83 3.17
N ILE A 159 13.06 -41.77 2.76
CA ILE A 159 11.62 -41.77 2.44
C ILE A 159 11.33 -41.93 0.93
N ILE A 160 12.33 -41.80 0.04
CA ILE A 160 12.12 -41.80 -1.42
C ILE A 160 12.98 -42.90 -2.06
N ASP A 161 12.73 -44.16 -1.71
CA ASP A 161 13.10 -45.30 -2.57
C ASP A 161 11.83 -46.12 -2.91
N VAL A 162 11.01 -45.53 -3.79
CA VAL A 162 9.91 -46.24 -4.46
C VAL A 162 10.39 -46.54 -5.87
N THR A 163 11.30 -47.49 -6.01
CA THR A 163 11.59 -48.12 -7.29
C THR A 163 10.38 -49.00 -7.65
N PRO A 164 9.68 -48.74 -8.77
CA PRO A 164 8.64 -49.65 -9.23
C PRO A 164 9.31 -50.94 -9.69
N GLU A 165 9.00 -52.07 -9.00
CA GLU A 165 9.35 -53.39 -9.50
C GLU A 165 8.76 -53.59 -10.89
N LYS A 166 9.63 -53.89 -11.85
CA LYS A 166 9.22 -54.34 -13.17
C LYS A 166 8.61 -55.72 -13.00
N THR A 167 7.31 -55.81 -13.20
CA THR A 167 6.63 -57.07 -13.44
C THR A 167 6.88 -57.49 -14.89
N ASP A 168 7.55 -58.61 -15.09
CA ASP A 168 7.66 -59.35 -16.33
C ASP A 168 6.28 -59.90 -16.79
#